data_441c8e593c5265a4a51cba16e78eb3ea
#
_entry.id   441c8e593c5265a4a51cba16e78eb3ea
#
_cell.length_a   1.000
_cell.length_b   1.000
_cell.length_c   1.000
_cell.angle_alpha   90.00
_cell.angle_beta   90.00
_cell.angle_gamma   90.00
#
_symmetry.space_group_name_H-M   'P 1'
#
loop_
_entity.id
_entity.type
_entity.pdbx_description
1 polymer ?
#
loop_
_entity_poly.entity_id
_entity_poly.type
_entity_poly.pdbx_seq_one_letter_code
_entity_poly.pdbx_strand_id
1 'polypeptide(L)'
;MTPQNKPVSMVLVGLNFGKHIFKQLIENRETLPIELVGLCDFNQDKVNVLIKEQPKLKSYASLDEILSDPAVQTIGLYTGPKGRADLIRKIIRSGKDVMTTKPFETSPEAAMAVLQEAKELGRVIHMNSPGPGLSEDLATIKRWQQQYDLGRPVAARTDVWGSYHEQADGSWYDDPNICPAAPVFRLGIYQINDLIQLFGNVKQLSVLSSRIRTGRPTADNAQLNLAFENGVIANIFASFCIDDGDSYRNGLTLNFERGTIYRNVGPIRETFDQASLSLVMGHDHATRHVADKYLSTHQNGSYHWQAFADAVNGKPDAQSYDFEDVVEPLRVLNSLAQAEQTGQTVAIKRERVCATNTSNP
;
A
#
# COMPACT_ATOMS: atom_id res chain seq x y z
N MET A 1 17.58 15.95 26.30
CA MET A 1 17.03 16.50 25.06
C MET A 1 17.50 15.62 23.92
N THR A 2 16.65 14.77 23.38
CA THR A 2 16.91 14.02 22.14
C THR A 2 17.16 15.03 21.03
N PRO A 3 18.18 14.86 20.17
CA PRO A 3 18.39 15.77 19.04
C PRO A 3 17.11 15.78 18.20
N GLN A 4 16.45 16.94 18.11
CA GLN A 4 15.36 17.14 17.17
C GLN A 4 15.94 16.93 15.77
N ASN A 5 15.53 15.83 15.11
CA ASN A 5 15.88 15.61 13.72
C ASN A 5 15.39 16.81 12.90
N LYS A 6 16.29 17.38 12.10
CA LYS A 6 15.93 18.43 11.15
C LYS A 6 14.86 17.89 10.20
N PRO A 7 13.75 18.60 9.98
CA PRO A 7 12.75 18.18 9.00
C PRO A 7 13.40 17.95 7.63
N VAL A 8 12.92 16.93 6.92
CA VAL A 8 13.41 16.57 5.60
C VAL A 8 12.69 17.41 4.55
N SER A 9 13.43 18.15 3.70
CA SER A 9 12.85 18.96 2.64
C SER A 9 12.28 18.11 1.52
N MET A 10 11.01 18.37 1.13
CA MET A 10 10.28 17.60 0.14
C MET A 10 9.61 18.48 -0.91
N VAL A 11 9.66 18.04 -2.17
CA VAL A 11 8.80 18.53 -3.25
C VAL A 11 7.78 17.48 -3.62
N LEU A 12 6.51 17.87 -3.76
CA LEU A 12 5.45 16.97 -4.26
C LEU A 12 5.39 17.02 -5.79
N VAL A 13 5.38 15.84 -6.41
CA VAL A 13 5.26 15.65 -7.85
C VAL A 13 4.01 14.80 -8.16
N GLY A 14 3.08 15.36 -8.95
CA GLY A 14 1.78 14.74 -9.25
C GLY A 14 0.72 15.11 -8.22
N LEU A 15 -0.20 16.01 -8.59
CA LEU A 15 -1.14 16.66 -7.68
C LEU A 15 -2.58 16.11 -7.76
N ASN A 16 -2.83 14.95 -8.39
CA ASN A 16 -4.12 14.28 -8.24
C ASN A 16 -4.26 13.76 -6.79
N PHE A 17 -3.61 12.66 -6.46
CA PHE A 17 -3.53 12.18 -5.08
C PHE A 17 -2.63 13.09 -4.22
N GLY A 18 -1.58 13.67 -4.78
CA GLY A 18 -0.66 14.58 -4.11
C GLY A 18 -1.35 15.82 -3.50
N LYS A 19 -2.53 16.24 -3.98
CA LYS A 19 -3.32 17.30 -3.33
C LYS A 19 -3.81 16.89 -1.92
N HIS A 20 -4.15 15.62 -1.72
CA HIS A 20 -4.49 15.09 -0.39
C HIS A 20 -3.26 15.13 0.54
N ILE A 21 -2.11 14.71 0.02
CA ILE A 21 -0.83 14.76 0.75
C ILE A 21 -0.43 16.20 1.08
N PHE A 22 -0.59 17.12 0.12
CA PHE A 22 -0.35 18.55 0.35
C PHE A 22 -1.13 19.06 1.57
N LYS A 23 -2.45 18.81 1.61
CA LYS A 23 -3.29 19.23 2.74
C LYS A 23 -2.77 18.65 4.06
N GLN A 24 -2.49 17.36 4.10
CA GLN A 24 -1.99 16.67 5.28
C GLN A 24 -0.65 17.30 5.78
N LEU A 25 0.29 17.57 4.87
CA LEU A 25 1.58 18.17 5.23
C LEU A 25 1.43 19.61 5.72
N ILE A 26 0.52 20.40 5.14
CA ILE A 26 0.27 21.77 5.58
C ILE A 26 -0.44 21.83 6.94
N GLU A 27 -1.47 21.00 7.13
CA GLU A 27 -2.26 20.94 8.37
C GLU A 27 -1.41 20.45 9.56
N ASN A 28 -0.44 19.57 9.32
CA ASN A 28 0.38 18.95 10.36
C ASN A 28 1.85 19.37 10.32
N ARG A 29 2.17 20.51 9.71
CA ARG A 29 3.56 20.97 9.49
C ARG A 29 4.39 21.13 10.76
N GLU A 30 3.76 21.37 11.92
CA GLU A 30 4.44 21.56 13.20
C GLU A 30 4.81 20.22 13.86
N THR A 31 4.18 19.11 13.44
CA THR A 31 4.33 17.79 14.05
C THR A 31 5.00 16.77 13.14
N LEU A 32 4.86 16.92 11.82
CA LEU A 32 5.47 16.02 10.86
C LEU A 32 6.94 16.38 10.61
N PRO A 33 7.82 15.38 10.46
CA PRO A 33 9.26 15.60 10.23
C PRO A 33 9.57 15.92 8.76
N ILE A 34 8.62 16.51 8.02
CA ILE A 34 8.71 16.83 6.60
C ILE A 34 8.47 18.34 6.41
N GLU A 35 9.40 19.00 5.74
CA GLU A 35 9.26 20.38 5.29
C GLU A 35 8.87 20.39 3.81
N LEU A 36 7.63 20.75 3.50
CA LEU A 36 7.20 20.94 2.12
C LEU A 36 7.80 22.23 1.57
N VAL A 37 8.65 22.12 0.52
CA VAL A 37 9.35 23.25 -0.07
C VAL A 37 8.89 23.62 -1.48
N GLY A 38 8.14 22.74 -2.16
CA GLY A 38 7.65 23.03 -3.50
C GLY A 38 6.69 22.00 -4.08
N LEU A 39 6.12 22.34 -5.24
CA LEU A 39 5.13 21.58 -5.96
C LEU A 39 5.49 21.48 -7.45
N CYS A 40 5.14 20.33 -8.07
CA CYS A 40 5.28 20.08 -9.50
C CYS A 40 4.12 19.22 -10.00
N ASP A 41 3.49 19.60 -11.09
CA ASP A 41 2.54 18.82 -11.87
C ASP A 41 2.65 19.25 -13.34
N PHE A 42 2.38 18.30 -14.27
CA PHE A 42 2.31 18.66 -15.70
C PHE A 42 1.20 19.68 -15.98
N ASN A 43 0.12 19.67 -15.19
CA ASN A 43 -0.93 20.68 -15.21
C ASN A 43 -0.57 21.82 -14.24
N GLN A 44 0.04 22.87 -14.77
CA GLN A 44 0.49 24.04 -14.01
C GLN A 44 -0.65 24.80 -13.32
N ASP A 45 -1.89 24.71 -13.79
CA ASP A 45 -3.04 25.34 -13.12
C ASP A 45 -3.28 24.73 -11.74
N LYS A 46 -3.07 23.42 -11.59
CA LYS A 46 -3.15 22.76 -10.27
C LYS A 46 -2.07 23.28 -9.32
N VAL A 47 -0.85 23.48 -9.81
CA VAL A 47 0.26 24.05 -9.05
C VAL A 47 -0.08 25.48 -8.63
N ASN A 48 -0.51 26.31 -9.57
CA ASN A 48 -0.83 27.71 -9.34
C ASN A 48 -1.93 27.91 -8.29
N VAL A 49 -2.93 27.06 -8.25
CA VAL A 49 -4.00 27.09 -7.23
C VAL A 49 -3.40 26.89 -5.84
N LEU A 50 -2.58 25.86 -5.64
CA LEU A 50 -2.00 25.54 -4.32
C LEU A 50 -0.90 26.53 -3.90
N ILE A 51 -0.13 27.09 -4.84
CA ILE A 51 0.86 28.15 -4.56
C ILE A 51 0.17 29.41 -4.06
N LYS A 52 -1.02 29.77 -4.56
CA LYS A 52 -1.80 30.91 -4.03
C LYS A 52 -2.20 30.69 -2.55
N GLU A 53 -2.48 29.46 -2.16
CA GLU A 53 -2.78 29.12 -0.76
C GLU A 53 -1.52 29.14 0.12
N GLN A 54 -0.36 28.80 -0.45
CA GLN A 54 0.95 28.71 0.24
C GLN A 54 2.05 29.42 -0.56
N PRO A 55 2.13 30.78 -0.53
CA PRO A 55 3.05 31.55 -1.39
C PRO A 55 4.54 31.35 -1.13
N LYS A 56 4.89 30.68 -0.02
CA LYS A 56 6.30 30.36 0.30
C LYS A 56 6.81 29.14 -0.46
N LEU A 57 5.92 28.31 -1.02
CA LEU A 57 6.32 27.13 -1.77
C LEU A 57 6.80 27.51 -3.17
N LYS A 58 7.84 26.83 -3.63
CA LYS A 58 8.36 26.99 -4.99
C LYS A 58 7.51 26.19 -5.98
N SER A 59 7.16 26.80 -7.11
CA SER A 59 6.60 26.11 -8.26
C SER A 59 7.73 25.61 -9.13
N TYR A 60 7.74 24.32 -9.48
CA TYR A 60 8.67 23.70 -10.41
C TYR A 60 7.96 23.33 -11.71
N ALA A 61 8.59 23.66 -12.84
CA ALA A 61 8.04 23.36 -14.15
C ALA A 61 8.24 21.89 -14.57
N SER A 62 9.26 21.23 -14.03
CA SER A 62 9.62 19.85 -14.41
C SER A 62 10.33 19.10 -13.28
N LEU A 63 10.37 17.77 -13.42
CA LEU A 63 11.19 16.93 -12.54
C LEU A 63 12.67 17.30 -12.65
N ASP A 64 13.20 17.57 -13.84
CA ASP A 64 14.62 17.88 -14.06
C ASP A 64 15.04 19.17 -13.32
N GLU A 65 14.14 20.15 -13.23
CA GLU A 65 14.39 21.35 -12.41
C GLU A 65 14.53 20.99 -10.92
N ILE A 66 13.67 20.09 -10.41
CA ILE A 66 13.74 19.63 -9.01
C ILE A 66 15.03 18.86 -8.76
N LEU A 67 15.42 17.98 -9.71
CA LEU A 67 16.64 17.16 -9.57
C LEU A 67 17.91 18.01 -9.48
N SER A 68 17.91 19.16 -10.13
CA SER A 68 19.02 20.13 -10.14
C SER A 68 19.06 21.04 -8.91
N ASP A 69 18.01 21.08 -8.09
CA ASP A 69 17.93 21.97 -6.93
C ASP A 69 18.56 21.30 -5.68
N PRO A 70 19.70 21.81 -5.17
CA PRO A 70 20.37 21.23 -4.00
C PRO A 70 19.62 21.42 -2.68
N ALA A 71 18.64 22.33 -2.63
CA ALA A 71 17.81 22.56 -1.44
C ALA A 71 16.78 21.44 -1.23
N VAL A 72 16.52 20.62 -2.25
CA VAL A 72 15.55 19.53 -2.22
C VAL A 72 16.26 18.22 -1.86
N GLN A 73 15.90 17.62 -0.72
CA GLN A 73 16.44 16.34 -0.29
C GLN A 73 15.61 15.16 -0.83
N THR A 74 14.28 15.31 -0.81
CA THR A 74 13.36 14.21 -1.12
C THR A 74 12.26 14.63 -2.09
N ILE A 75 11.68 13.64 -2.76
CA ILE A 75 10.56 13.83 -3.67
C ILE A 75 9.40 12.94 -3.23
N GLY A 76 8.24 13.56 -2.99
CA GLY A 76 6.95 12.89 -2.86
C GLY A 76 6.36 12.63 -4.24
N LEU A 77 6.56 11.44 -4.80
CA LEU A 77 6.17 11.09 -6.17
C LEU A 77 4.80 10.40 -6.20
N TYR A 78 3.76 11.13 -6.59
CA TYR A 78 2.35 10.70 -6.59
C TYR A 78 1.73 10.65 -7.98
N THR A 79 2.53 10.32 -8.99
CA THR A 79 2.08 10.06 -10.37
C THR A 79 1.32 8.74 -10.50
N GLY A 80 0.77 8.44 -11.66
CA GLY A 80 0.24 7.10 -11.97
C GLY A 80 1.32 6.00 -11.82
N PRO A 81 0.95 4.73 -11.63
CA PRO A 81 1.92 3.66 -11.36
C PRO A 81 2.73 3.25 -12.60
N LYS A 82 2.18 3.36 -13.81
CA LYS A 82 2.84 2.91 -15.03
C LYS A 82 4.07 3.75 -15.34
N GLY A 83 5.25 3.13 -15.41
CA GLY A 83 6.53 3.78 -15.68
C GLY A 83 7.06 4.62 -14.51
N ARG A 84 6.50 4.45 -13.31
CA ARG A 84 6.97 5.18 -12.12
C ARG A 84 8.38 4.76 -11.73
N ALA A 85 8.76 3.50 -11.93
CA ALA A 85 10.12 3.02 -11.68
C ALA A 85 11.19 3.82 -12.43
N ASP A 86 10.92 4.26 -13.67
CA ASP A 86 11.86 5.07 -14.43
C ASP A 86 12.00 6.49 -13.86
N LEU A 87 10.91 7.07 -13.36
CA LEU A 87 10.96 8.36 -12.65
C LEU A 87 11.75 8.23 -11.34
N ILE A 88 11.48 7.17 -10.57
CA ILE A 88 12.20 6.88 -9.32
C ILE A 88 13.70 6.72 -9.62
N ARG A 89 14.05 5.98 -10.67
CA ARG A 89 15.46 5.78 -11.09
C ARG A 89 16.17 7.11 -11.37
N LYS A 90 15.52 8.05 -12.05
CA LYS A 90 16.09 9.38 -12.28
C LYS A 90 16.32 10.12 -10.95
N ILE A 91 15.36 10.01 -10.02
CA ILE A 91 15.45 10.68 -8.72
C ILE A 91 16.59 10.11 -7.88
N ILE A 92 16.68 8.80 -7.71
CA ILE A 92 17.72 8.19 -6.86
C ILE A 92 19.11 8.39 -7.43
N ARG A 93 19.28 8.38 -8.76
CA ARG A 93 20.54 8.70 -9.44
C ARG A 93 20.98 10.16 -9.27
N SER A 94 20.07 11.08 -9.02
CA SER A 94 20.39 12.47 -8.68
C SER A 94 20.81 12.66 -7.21
N GLY A 95 20.81 11.58 -6.40
CA GLY A 95 21.17 11.62 -4.99
C GLY A 95 20.02 11.99 -4.06
N LYS A 96 18.78 12.04 -4.56
CA LYS A 96 17.57 12.34 -3.75
C LYS A 96 16.82 11.07 -3.38
N ASP A 97 16.04 11.13 -2.29
CA ASP A 97 15.23 10.05 -1.78
C ASP A 97 13.76 10.19 -2.16
N VAL A 98 12.99 9.11 -2.10
CA VAL A 98 11.63 9.05 -2.65
C VAL A 98 10.62 8.56 -1.61
N MET A 99 9.56 9.32 -1.42
CA MET A 99 8.29 8.84 -0.87
C MET A 99 7.30 8.69 -2.02
N THR A 100 6.64 7.54 -2.13
CA THR A 100 5.64 7.28 -3.18
C THR A 100 4.38 6.63 -2.60
N THR A 101 3.47 6.17 -3.46
CA THR A 101 2.20 5.56 -3.07
C THR A 101 1.93 4.26 -3.83
N LYS A 102 1.01 3.49 -3.32
CA LYS A 102 0.53 2.25 -3.97
C LYS A 102 -0.40 2.55 -5.18
N PRO A 103 -0.49 1.67 -6.19
CA PRO A 103 0.50 0.63 -6.46
C PRO A 103 1.86 1.25 -6.76
N PHE A 104 2.93 0.57 -6.37
CA PHE A 104 4.29 1.09 -6.54
C PHE A 104 4.65 1.29 -8.01
N GLU A 105 4.35 0.30 -8.83
CA GLU A 105 4.58 0.22 -10.27
C GLU A 105 3.54 -0.74 -10.88
N THR A 106 3.47 -0.86 -12.18
CA THR A 106 2.70 -1.89 -12.90
C THR A 106 3.55 -3.12 -13.26
N SER A 107 4.86 -2.98 -13.43
CA SER A 107 5.80 -4.09 -13.66
C SER A 107 6.50 -4.49 -12.35
N PRO A 108 6.29 -5.73 -11.86
CA PRO A 108 7.03 -6.28 -10.71
C PRO A 108 8.54 -6.28 -10.93
N GLU A 109 8.99 -6.55 -12.16
CA GLU A 109 10.42 -6.61 -12.52
C GLU A 109 11.05 -5.21 -12.47
N ALA A 110 10.36 -4.19 -13.00
CA ALA A 110 10.82 -2.80 -12.94
C ALA A 110 10.85 -2.29 -11.48
N ALA A 111 9.87 -2.69 -10.68
CA ALA A 111 9.83 -2.37 -9.27
C ALA A 111 11.02 -2.99 -8.52
N MET A 112 11.25 -4.30 -8.69
CA MET A 112 12.38 -4.99 -8.06
C MET A 112 13.72 -4.36 -8.47
N ALA A 113 13.90 -4.10 -9.76
CA ALA A 113 15.15 -3.53 -10.27
C ALA A 113 15.46 -2.15 -9.68
N VAL A 114 14.46 -1.26 -9.57
CA VAL A 114 14.68 0.08 -9.01
C VAL A 114 14.88 0.07 -7.49
N LEU A 115 14.25 -0.86 -6.78
CA LEU A 115 14.46 -1.05 -5.33
C LEU A 115 15.89 -1.55 -5.05
N GLN A 116 16.38 -2.51 -5.86
CA GLN A 116 17.75 -3.00 -5.78
C GLN A 116 18.76 -1.89 -6.08
N GLU A 117 18.55 -1.13 -7.16
CA GLU A 117 19.39 0.01 -7.52
C GLU A 117 19.44 1.08 -6.44
N ALA A 118 18.29 1.39 -5.80
CA ALA A 118 18.25 2.33 -4.70
C ALA A 118 19.10 1.86 -3.50
N LYS A 119 19.03 0.57 -3.17
CA LYS A 119 19.89 -0.04 -2.13
C LYS A 119 21.38 0.09 -2.45
N GLU A 120 21.75 -0.20 -3.69
CA GLU A 120 23.15 -0.07 -4.16
C GLU A 120 23.67 1.37 -4.10
N LEU A 121 22.80 2.35 -4.39
CA LEU A 121 23.09 3.78 -4.32
C LEU A 121 22.97 4.38 -2.91
N GLY A 122 22.56 3.58 -1.91
CA GLY A 122 22.28 4.07 -0.56
C GLY A 122 21.15 5.09 -0.52
N ARG A 123 20.11 4.94 -1.37
CA ARG A 123 18.95 5.81 -1.45
C ARG A 123 17.73 5.18 -0.81
N VAL A 124 16.88 6.01 -0.25
CA VAL A 124 15.64 5.59 0.43
C VAL A 124 14.46 5.70 -0.52
N ILE A 125 13.70 4.61 -0.61
CA ILE A 125 12.40 4.58 -1.27
C ILE A 125 11.39 4.03 -0.27
N HIS A 126 10.37 4.83 0.08
CA HIS A 126 9.25 4.36 0.90
C HIS A 126 7.92 4.55 0.18
N MET A 127 6.96 3.68 0.45
CA MET A 127 5.55 3.97 0.21
C MET A 127 4.97 4.67 1.43
N ASN A 128 4.13 5.69 1.19
CA ASN A 128 3.46 6.37 2.28
C ASN A 128 2.44 5.46 3.01
N SER A 129 1.88 4.47 2.27
CA SER A 129 0.88 3.53 2.77
C SER A 129 0.65 2.41 1.75
N PRO A 130 0.69 1.10 2.12
CA PRO A 130 1.22 0.61 3.39
C PRO A 130 2.69 0.96 3.54
N GLY A 131 3.12 1.22 4.77
CA GLY A 131 4.52 1.48 5.08
C GLY A 131 5.35 0.20 5.13
N PRO A 132 6.66 0.34 5.28
CA PRO A 132 7.55 -0.81 5.44
C PRO A 132 7.29 -1.54 6.77
N GLY A 133 7.43 -2.86 6.73
CA GLY A 133 7.29 -3.71 7.91
C GLY A 133 5.83 -4.07 8.27
N LEU A 134 5.70 -4.87 9.33
CA LEU A 134 4.41 -5.31 9.84
C LEU A 134 3.69 -4.16 10.55
N SER A 135 2.41 -3.96 10.23
CA SER A 135 1.53 -3.10 11.02
C SER A 135 1.30 -3.71 12.42
N GLU A 136 0.91 -2.87 13.37
CA GLU A 136 0.71 -3.25 14.77
C GLU A 136 -0.33 -4.36 14.95
N ASP A 137 -1.40 -4.31 14.18
CA ASP A 137 -2.46 -5.33 14.16
C ASP A 137 -1.95 -6.66 13.60
N LEU A 138 -1.20 -6.66 12.50
CA LEU A 138 -0.60 -7.88 11.95
C LEU A 138 0.47 -8.47 12.87
N ALA A 139 1.28 -7.64 13.52
CA ALA A 139 2.23 -8.09 14.53
C ALA A 139 1.52 -8.76 15.72
N THR A 140 0.37 -8.22 16.13
CA THR A 140 -0.48 -8.80 17.19
C THR A 140 -1.08 -10.13 16.75
N ILE A 141 -1.55 -10.26 15.50
CA ILE A 141 -2.06 -11.52 14.96
C ILE A 141 -0.97 -12.60 14.99
N LYS A 142 0.25 -12.29 14.53
CA LYS A 142 1.38 -13.25 14.57
C LYS A 142 1.76 -13.62 16.00
N ARG A 143 1.76 -12.66 16.92
CA ARG A 143 2.00 -12.92 18.35
C ARG A 143 0.93 -13.84 18.93
N TRP A 144 -0.34 -13.61 18.67
CA TRP A 144 -1.43 -14.45 19.16
C TRP A 144 -1.38 -15.86 18.59
N GLN A 145 -1.03 -16.02 17.30
CA GLN A 145 -0.85 -17.34 16.70
C GLN A 145 0.14 -18.20 17.51
N GLN A 146 1.24 -17.62 17.97
CA GLN A 146 2.26 -18.31 18.76
C GLN A 146 1.83 -18.45 20.23
N GLN A 147 1.39 -17.37 20.86
CA GLN A 147 1.04 -17.31 22.29
C GLN A 147 -0.08 -18.29 22.66
N TYR A 148 -1.08 -18.42 21.80
CA TYR A 148 -2.25 -19.27 22.04
C TYR A 148 -2.18 -20.60 21.30
N ASP A 149 -1.05 -20.92 20.68
CA ASP A 149 -0.85 -22.16 19.91
C ASP A 149 -2.00 -22.42 18.94
N LEU A 150 -2.37 -21.41 18.11
CA LEU A 150 -3.52 -21.52 17.22
C LEU A 150 -3.35 -22.55 16.11
N GLY A 151 -2.13 -23.07 15.92
CA GLY A 151 -1.81 -23.99 14.86
C GLY A 151 -1.65 -23.32 13.51
N ARG A 152 -1.85 -24.10 12.44
CA ARG A 152 -1.68 -23.58 11.08
C ARG A 152 -2.85 -22.67 10.69
N PRO A 153 -2.60 -21.61 9.91
CA PRO A 153 -3.67 -20.87 9.27
C PRO A 153 -4.38 -21.77 8.24
N VAL A 154 -5.71 -21.65 8.14
CA VAL A 154 -6.56 -22.48 7.28
C VAL A 154 -7.17 -21.63 6.18
N ALA A 155 -7.81 -20.53 6.56
CA ALA A 155 -8.50 -19.66 5.60
C ALA A 155 -8.57 -18.21 6.10
N ALA A 156 -8.76 -17.28 5.14
CA ALA A 156 -9.06 -15.88 5.43
C ALA A 156 -10.24 -15.37 4.59
N ARG A 157 -10.98 -14.41 5.15
CA ARG A 157 -11.98 -13.62 4.43
C ARG A 157 -11.77 -12.16 4.75
N THR A 158 -11.72 -11.35 3.70
CA THR A 158 -11.63 -9.91 3.87
C THR A 158 -12.69 -9.20 3.06
N ASP A 159 -13.16 -8.09 3.61
CA ASP A 159 -14.08 -7.20 2.94
C ASP A 159 -13.56 -5.75 3.09
N VAL A 160 -13.55 -5.04 1.97
CA VAL A 160 -13.15 -3.64 1.92
C VAL A 160 -14.06 -2.87 0.96
N TRP A 161 -14.66 -1.80 1.47
CA TRP A 161 -15.48 -0.94 0.62
C TRP A 161 -15.46 0.52 1.07
N GLY A 162 -15.89 1.36 0.14
CA GLY A 162 -16.20 2.76 0.37
C GLY A 162 -17.22 3.21 -0.68
N SER A 163 -18.06 4.16 -0.32
CA SER A 163 -19.06 4.71 -1.25
C SER A 163 -18.41 5.75 -2.17
N TYR A 164 -17.96 5.33 -3.35
CA TYR A 164 -17.38 6.24 -4.33
C TYR A 164 -18.31 6.45 -5.54
N HIS A 165 -18.73 7.71 -5.74
CA HIS A 165 -19.59 8.15 -6.85
C HIS A 165 -18.75 8.83 -7.94
N GLU A 166 -17.64 8.21 -8.31
CA GLU A 166 -16.70 8.78 -9.29
C GLU A 166 -17.16 8.53 -10.73
N GLN A 167 -16.88 9.50 -11.58
CA GLN A 167 -17.00 9.37 -13.03
C GLN A 167 -15.64 9.19 -13.66
N ALA A 168 -15.60 8.72 -14.91
CA ALA A 168 -14.38 8.65 -15.69
C ALA A 168 -13.75 10.05 -15.79
N ASP A 169 -12.44 10.14 -15.54
CA ASP A 169 -11.67 11.39 -15.53
C ASP A 169 -10.40 11.32 -16.40
N GLY A 170 -10.26 10.24 -17.19
CA GLY A 170 -9.10 9.97 -18.03
C GLY A 170 -7.84 9.57 -17.26
N SER A 171 -7.96 9.29 -15.97
CA SER A 171 -6.84 8.78 -15.18
C SER A 171 -6.57 7.31 -15.48
N TRP A 172 -5.45 6.79 -14.95
CA TRP A 172 -5.09 5.38 -15.09
C TRP A 172 -6.13 4.42 -14.47
N TYR A 173 -7.02 4.91 -13.62
CA TYR A 173 -8.15 4.15 -13.08
C TYR A 173 -9.22 3.84 -14.14
N ASP A 174 -9.22 4.53 -15.27
CA ASP A 174 -10.15 4.30 -16.38
C ASP A 174 -9.63 3.31 -17.42
N ASP A 175 -8.35 2.91 -17.33
CA ASP A 175 -7.74 1.94 -18.24
C ASP A 175 -7.89 0.51 -17.70
N PRO A 176 -8.77 -0.33 -18.29
CA PRO A 176 -8.97 -1.71 -17.82
C PRO A 176 -7.77 -2.61 -18.02
N ASN A 177 -6.78 -2.23 -18.85
CA ASN A 177 -5.53 -2.98 -18.99
C ASN A 177 -4.56 -2.72 -17.82
N ILE A 178 -4.70 -1.58 -17.15
CA ILE A 178 -3.87 -1.19 -15.99
C ILE A 178 -4.61 -1.48 -14.70
N CYS A 179 -5.91 -1.18 -14.67
CA CYS A 179 -6.76 -1.20 -13.48
C CYS A 179 -8.12 -1.86 -13.79
N PRO A 180 -8.17 -3.18 -14.05
CA PRO A 180 -9.41 -3.84 -14.46
C PRO A 180 -10.52 -3.76 -13.42
N ALA A 181 -10.17 -3.72 -12.13
CA ALA A 181 -11.10 -3.63 -11.00
C ALA A 181 -10.62 -2.55 -10.01
N ALA A 182 -11.10 -1.32 -10.21
CA ALA A 182 -10.67 -0.13 -9.47
C ALA A 182 -10.70 -0.28 -7.93
N PRO A 183 -11.73 -0.90 -7.28
CA PRO A 183 -11.74 -1.07 -5.84
C PRO A 183 -10.62 -1.98 -5.32
N VAL A 184 -10.16 -2.96 -6.10
CA VAL A 184 -9.01 -3.81 -5.70
C VAL A 184 -7.71 -3.00 -5.70
N PHE A 185 -7.47 -2.20 -6.74
CA PHE A 185 -6.27 -1.38 -6.86
C PHE A 185 -6.24 -0.22 -5.86
N ARG A 186 -7.39 0.28 -5.45
CA ARG A 186 -7.48 1.41 -4.52
C ARG A 186 -7.57 1.00 -3.06
N LEU A 187 -8.39 -0.02 -2.75
CA LEU A 187 -8.68 -0.49 -1.39
C LEU A 187 -8.17 -1.91 -1.14
N GLY A 188 -8.46 -2.86 -2.04
CA GLY A 188 -8.11 -4.27 -1.88
C GLY A 188 -6.62 -4.57 -1.83
N ILE A 189 -5.78 -3.68 -2.37
CA ILE A 189 -4.33 -3.81 -2.32
C ILE A 189 -3.79 -3.87 -0.88
N TYR A 190 -4.43 -3.18 0.07
CA TYR A 190 -4.07 -3.28 1.49
C TYR A 190 -4.36 -4.69 2.04
N GLN A 191 -5.49 -5.28 1.62
CA GLN A 191 -5.85 -6.64 2.02
C GLN A 191 -4.92 -7.68 1.38
N ILE A 192 -4.53 -7.47 0.13
CA ILE A 192 -3.53 -8.31 -0.56
C ILE A 192 -2.21 -8.27 0.22
N ASN A 193 -1.74 -7.08 0.58
CA ASN A 193 -0.51 -6.90 1.36
C ASN A 193 -0.61 -7.59 2.73
N ASP A 194 -1.70 -7.38 3.47
CA ASP A 194 -1.91 -8.00 4.78
C ASP A 194 -1.85 -9.53 4.70
N LEU A 195 -2.54 -10.10 3.70
CA LEU A 195 -2.59 -11.56 3.53
C LEU A 195 -1.23 -12.14 3.10
N ILE A 196 -0.46 -11.43 2.27
CA ILE A 196 0.90 -11.82 1.89
C ILE A 196 1.82 -11.80 3.12
N GLN A 197 1.77 -10.75 3.92
CA GLN A 197 2.56 -10.65 5.14
C GLN A 197 2.20 -11.73 6.18
N LEU A 198 0.95 -12.18 6.21
CA LEU A 198 0.51 -13.24 7.13
C LEU A 198 0.80 -14.66 6.61
N PHE A 199 0.65 -14.89 5.30
CA PHE A 199 0.64 -16.25 4.74
C PHE A 199 1.74 -16.51 3.71
N GLY A 200 2.49 -15.49 3.31
CA GLY A 200 3.51 -15.60 2.28
C GLY A 200 2.92 -15.52 0.87
N ASN A 201 3.57 -16.17 -0.06
CA ASN A 201 3.33 -16.02 -1.49
C ASN A 201 1.99 -16.59 -1.96
N VAL A 202 1.31 -15.85 -2.83
CA VAL A 202 0.10 -16.33 -3.51
C VAL A 202 0.51 -17.25 -4.67
N LYS A 203 -0.05 -18.46 -4.72
CA LYS A 203 0.19 -19.44 -5.77
C LYS A 203 -0.62 -19.17 -7.03
N GLN A 204 -1.93 -18.87 -6.84
CA GLN A 204 -2.87 -18.62 -7.93
C GLN A 204 -4.06 -17.81 -7.46
N LEU A 205 -4.76 -17.20 -8.40
CA LEU A 205 -5.99 -16.46 -8.14
C LEU A 205 -7.05 -16.63 -9.22
N SER A 206 -8.31 -16.39 -8.84
CA SER A 206 -9.42 -16.13 -9.76
C SER A 206 -10.18 -14.89 -9.31
N VAL A 207 -10.93 -14.26 -10.22
CA VAL A 207 -11.71 -13.05 -9.95
C VAL A 207 -13.08 -13.11 -10.58
N LEU A 208 -14.06 -12.55 -9.89
CA LEU A 208 -15.37 -12.16 -10.43
C LEU A 208 -15.52 -10.66 -10.20
N SER A 209 -15.96 -9.94 -11.22
CA SER A 209 -16.15 -8.52 -11.15
C SER A 209 -17.46 -8.06 -11.78
N SER A 210 -17.90 -6.85 -11.43
CA SER A 210 -19.07 -6.22 -12.04
C SER A 210 -18.96 -4.70 -12.06
N ARG A 211 -19.77 -4.06 -12.88
CA ARG A 211 -19.95 -2.61 -12.96
C ARG A 211 -21.40 -2.27 -12.66
N ILE A 212 -21.64 -1.53 -11.59
CA ILE A 212 -22.99 -1.26 -11.08
C ILE A 212 -23.25 0.24 -10.97
N ARG A 213 -22.30 1.03 -10.48
CA ARG A 213 -22.53 2.40 -10.05
C ARG A 213 -21.66 3.44 -10.74
N THR A 214 -20.36 3.22 -10.87
CA THR A 214 -19.45 4.24 -11.39
C THR A 214 -19.59 4.36 -12.91
N GLY A 215 -19.33 5.57 -13.44
CA GLY A 215 -19.28 5.79 -14.89
C GLY A 215 -17.93 5.39 -15.51
N ARG A 216 -17.04 4.72 -14.76
CA ARG A 216 -15.72 4.27 -15.25
C ARG A 216 -15.84 3.02 -16.13
N PRO A 217 -14.96 2.83 -17.12
CA PRO A 217 -14.91 1.60 -17.91
C PRO A 217 -14.42 0.38 -17.12
N THR A 218 -13.79 0.59 -15.96
CA THR A 218 -13.27 -0.44 -15.06
C THR A 218 -14.33 -0.92 -14.07
N ALA A 219 -14.22 -2.15 -13.58
CA ALA A 219 -15.16 -2.71 -12.61
C ALA A 219 -15.13 -1.92 -11.29
N ASP A 220 -16.30 -1.78 -10.66
CA ASP A 220 -16.49 -1.11 -9.36
C ASP A 220 -16.87 -2.05 -8.22
N ASN A 221 -16.99 -3.34 -8.52
CA ASN A 221 -17.03 -4.46 -7.57
C ASN A 221 -16.11 -5.56 -8.05
N ALA A 222 -15.43 -6.23 -7.12
CA ALA A 222 -14.69 -7.43 -7.43
C ALA A 222 -14.58 -8.35 -6.20
N GLN A 223 -14.58 -9.65 -6.46
CA GLN A 223 -14.26 -10.68 -5.49
C GLN A 223 -13.12 -11.53 -6.02
N LEU A 224 -12.01 -11.53 -5.30
CA LEU A 224 -10.85 -12.36 -5.58
C LEU A 224 -10.88 -13.60 -4.72
N ASN A 225 -10.46 -14.74 -5.29
CA ASN A 225 -10.13 -15.93 -4.55
C ASN A 225 -8.65 -16.20 -4.73
N LEU A 226 -7.94 -16.41 -3.62
CA LEU A 226 -6.50 -16.60 -3.56
C LEU A 226 -6.20 -17.99 -2.99
N ALA A 227 -5.22 -18.68 -3.56
CA ALA A 227 -4.61 -19.86 -2.95
C ALA A 227 -3.12 -19.55 -2.71
N PHE A 228 -2.66 -19.77 -1.49
CA PHE A 228 -1.26 -19.54 -1.07
C PHE A 228 -0.41 -20.80 -1.24
N GLU A 229 0.90 -20.65 -1.33
CA GLU A 229 1.84 -21.78 -1.48
C GLU A 229 1.80 -22.73 -0.27
N ASN A 230 1.52 -22.21 0.91
CA ASN A 230 1.37 -22.99 2.16
C ASN A 230 0.03 -23.72 2.31
N GLY A 231 -0.86 -23.61 1.31
CA GLY A 231 -2.18 -24.28 1.30
C GLY A 231 -3.34 -23.45 1.88
N VAL A 232 -3.08 -22.27 2.43
CA VAL A 232 -4.13 -21.34 2.88
C VAL A 232 -4.95 -20.88 1.67
N ILE A 233 -6.26 -20.76 1.86
CA ILE A 233 -7.16 -20.12 0.89
C ILE A 233 -7.74 -18.83 1.47
N ALA A 234 -7.93 -17.82 0.61
CA ALA A 234 -8.53 -16.56 1.03
C ALA A 234 -9.46 -15.99 -0.03
N ASN A 235 -10.39 -15.14 0.40
CA ASN A 235 -11.09 -14.26 -0.51
C ASN A 235 -10.98 -12.79 -0.08
N ILE A 236 -11.07 -11.88 -1.06
CA ILE A 236 -11.10 -10.44 -0.89
C ILE A 236 -12.32 -9.92 -1.65
N PHE A 237 -13.29 -9.37 -0.94
CA PHE A 237 -14.35 -8.58 -1.55
C PHE A 237 -13.97 -7.09 -1.49
N ALA A 238 -13.98 -6.42 -2.65
CA ALA A 238 -13.68 -4.99 -2.75
C ALA A 238 -14.77 -4.28 -3.57
N SER A 239 -15.32 -3.16 -3.05
CA SER A 239 -16.44 -2.46 -3.67
C SER A 239 -16.37 -0.95 -3.49
N PHE A 240 -16.86 -0.22 -4.53
CA PHE A 240 -17.19 1.20 -4.46
C PHE A 240 -18.70 1.46 -4.35
N CYS A 241 -19.52 0.39 -4.33
CA CYS A 241 -20.96 0.48 -4.53
C CYS A 241 -21.76 0.40 -3.23
N ILE A 242 -21.12 0.21 -2.09
CA ILE A 242 -21.79 0.08 -0.80
C ILE A 242 -21.82 1.43 -0.09
N ASP A 243 -23.01 1.83 0.34
CA ASP A 243 -23.29 3.07 1.07
C ASP A 243 -24.13 2.73 2.30
N ASP A 244 -23.47 2.19 3.31
CA ASP A 244 -24.07 1.78 4.58
C ASP A 244 -23.74 2.73 5.74
N GLY A 245 -23.16 3.89 5.40
CA GLY A 245 -22.70 4.88 6.38
C GLY A 245 -21.29 4.66 6.90
N ASP A 246 -20.62 3.54 6.55
CA ASP A 246 -19.18 3.35 6.79
C ASP A 246 -18.38 3.94 5.61
N SER A 247 -17.65 5.01 5.87
CA SER A 247 -16.85 5.67 4.82
C SER A 247 -15.70 4.82 4.30
N TYR A 248 -15.24 3.83 5.09
CA TYR A 248 -14.19 2.90 4.72
C TYR A 248 -14.27 1.63 5.57
N ARG A 249 -14.81 0.57 5.00
CA ARG A 249 -14.80 -0.76 5.60
C ARG A 249 -13.46 -1.45 5.37
N ASN A 250 -12.98 -2.16 6.40
CA ASN A 250 -11.74 -2.92 6.38
C ASN A 250 -11.85 -4.10 7.36
N GLY A 251 -12.61 -5.11 6.96
CA GLY A 251 -12.87 -6.30 7.76
C GLY A 251 -11.92 -7.45 7.41
N LEU A 252 -11.54 -8.27 8.40
CA LEU A 252 -10.74 -9.46 8.22
C LEU A 252 -11.15 -10.56 9.22
N THR A 253 -11.39 -11.76 8.72
CA THR A 253 -11.57 -12.98 9.51
C THR A 253 -10.50 -13.99 9.16
N LEU A 254 -9.71 -14.44 10.14
CA LEU A 254 -8.66 -15.42 9.98
C LEU A 254 -9.03 -16.70 10.75
N ASN A 255 -9.08 -17.83 10.06
CA ASN A 255 -9.31 -19.13 10.69
C ASN A 255 -7.99 -19.88 10.81
N PHE A 256 -7.71 -20.35 12.02
CA PHE A 256 -6.63 -21.25 12.37
C PHE A 256 -7.18 -22.60 12.80
N GLU A 257 -6.34 -23.62 12.93
CA GLU A 257 -6.76 -24.94 13.39
C GLU A 257 -7.46 -24.92 14.76
N ARG A 258 -7.06 -23.99 15.67
CA ARG A 258 -7.53 -23.92 17.06
C ARG A 258 -8.11 -22.56 17.47
N GLY A 259 -8.39 -21.68 16.52
CA GLY A 259 -9.00 -20.39 16.84
C GLY A 259 -9.34 -19.55 15.62
N THR A 260 -10.04 -18.46 15.86
CA THR A 260 -10.40 -17.48 14.83
C THR A 260 -10.09 -16.07 15.32
N ILE A 261 -9.42 -15.29 14.51
CA ILE A 261 -9.16 -13.87 14.77
C ILE A 261 -10.08 -13.04 13.87
N TYR A 262 -10.71 -12.06 14.46
CA TYR A 262 -11.55 -11.07 13.78
C TYR A 262 -10.88 -9.71 13.89
N ARG A 263 -10.74 -8.98 12.77
CA ARG A 263 -10.33 -7.56 12.73
C ARG A 263 -11.45 -6.73 12.14
N ASN A 264 -11.94 -5.75 12.89
CA ASN A 264 -13.00 -4.83 12.45
C ASN A 264 -14.26 -5.54 11.92
N VAL A 265 -14.57 -6.73 12.42
CA VAL A 265 -15.76 -7.49 12.03
C VAL A 265 -16.91 -7.17 12.99
N GLY A 266 -18.04 -6.83 12.42
CA GLY A 266 -19.25 -6.44 13.17
C GLY A 266 -19.98 -5.31 12.47
N PRO A 267 -21.21 -5.01 12.88
CA PRO A 267 -22.06 -4.00 12.24
C PRO A 267 -21.57 -2.56 12.50
N ILE A 268 -20.87 -2.32 13.60
CA ILE A 268 -20.39 -0.98 13.98
C ILE A 268 -18.93 -1.11 14.39
N ARG A 269 -18.09 -0.18 13.95
CA ARG A 269 -16.72 -0.02 14.44
C ARG A 269 -16.69 0.92 15.63
N GLU A 270 -15.89 0.57 16.64
CA GLU A 270 -15.70 1.43 17.82
C GLU A 270 -14.90 2.69 17.45
N THR A 271 -13.94 2.57 16.55
CA THR A 271 -13.10 3.69 16.10
C THR A 271 -12.77 3.55 14.60
N PHE A 272 -12.59 4.70 13.93
CA PHE A 272 -12.22 4.71 12.50
C PHE A 272 -10.72 4.52 12.27
N ASP A 273 -9.87 5.10 13.14
CA ASP A 273 -8.42 5.18 12.93
C ASP A 273 -7.63 3.99 13.51
N GLN A 274 -8.31 3.07 14.19
CA GLN A 274 -7.70 1.95 14.89
C GLN A 274 -8.26 0.62 14.37
N ALA A 275 -7.46 -0.45 14.48
CA ALA A 275 -7.92 -1.80 14.22
C ALA A 275 -8.31 -2.48 15.53
N SER A 276 -9.57 -2.93 15.60
CA SER A 276 -10.09 -3.73 16.71
C SER A 276 -9.92 -5.22 16.40
N LEU A 277 -9.16 -5.94 17.21
CA LEU A 277 -8.94 -7.38 17.10
C LEU A 277 -9.66 -8.13 18.20
N SER A 278 -10.20 -9.31 17.86
CA SER A 278 -10.76 -10.26 18.82
C SER A 278 -10.31 -11.66 18.46
N LEU A 279 -9.74 -12.39 19.44
CA LEU A 279 -9.41 -13.80 19.33
C LEU A 279 -10.51 -14.64 19.96
N VAL A 280 -11.04 -15.57 19.22
CA VAL A 280 -12.05 -16.54 19.69
C VAL A 280 -11.47 -17.95 19.61
N MET A 281 -11.57 -18.68 20.73
CA MET A 281 -11.11 -20.07 20.85
C MET A 281 -12.23 -20.99 21.34
N GLY A 282 -12.11 -22.28 21.02
CA GLY A 282 -12.97 -23.31 21.59
C GLY A 282 -12.53 -23.64 23.02
N HIS A 283 -13.48 -23.89 23.89
CA HIS A 283 -13.24 -24.45 25.22
C HIS A 283 -13.42 -25.99 25.20
N ASP A 284 -14.41 -26.41 24.45
CA ASP A 284 -14.73 -27.78 24.07
C ASP A 284 -15.38 -27.78 22.68
N HIS A 285 -15.87 -28.91 22.20
CA HIS A 285 -16.50 -28.99 20.87
C HIS A 285 -17.84 -28.22 20.74
N ALA A 286 -18.41 -27.71 21.83
CA ALA A 286 -19.72 -27.06 21.87
C ALA A 286 -19.67 -25.62 22.31
N THR A 287 -18.62 -25.18 23.00
CA THR A 287 -18.50 -23.84 23.54
C THR A 287 -17.28 -23.10 23.01
N ARG A 288 -17.42 -21.82 22.86
CA ARG A 288 -16.33 -20.91 22.46
C ARG A 288 -16.36 -19.65 23.30
N HIS A 289 -15.21 -19.02 23.47
CA HIS A 289 -15.08 -17.79 24.23
C HIS A 289 -14.12 -16.82 23.54
N VAL A 290 -14.24 -15.55 23.86
CA VAL A 290 -13.26 -14.52 23.48
C VAL A 290 -12.05 -14.68 24.39
N ALA A 291 -10.95 -15.17 23.84
CA ALA A 291 -9.73 -15.42 24.59
C ALA A 291 -8.90 -14.13 24.80
N ASP A 292 -8.93 -13.22 23.81
CA ASP A 292 -8.20 -11.96 23.87
C ASP A 292 -8.86 -10.88 23.00
N LYS A 293 -8.58 -9.62 23.33
CA LYS A 293 -8.97 -8.43 22.54
C LYS A 293 -7.80 -7.46 22.48
N TYR A 294 -7.68 -6.75 21.39
CA TYR A 294 -6.66 -5.74 21.20
C TYR A 294 -7.18 -4.59 20.33
N LEU A 295 -6.87 -3.37 20.71
CA LEU A 295 -7.12 -2.17 19.94
C LEU A 295 -5.77 -1.57 19.55
N SER A 296 -5.46 -1.52 18.26
CA SER A 296 -4.21 -0.94 17.77
C SER A 296 -4.20 0.57 17.90
N THR A 297 -3.03 1.19 17.91
CA THR A 297 -2.92 2.66 17.88
C THR A 297 -3.25 3.23 16.50
N HIS A 298 -3.03 2.43 15.44
CA HIS A 298 -3.29 2.78 14.05
C HIS A 298 -3.84 1.57 13.29
N GLN A 299 -4.55 1.81 12.19
CA GLN A 299 -4.92 0.76 11.24
C GLN A 299 -3.97 0.72 10.03
N ASN A 300 -4.11 -0.30 9.16
CA ASN A 300 -3.40 -0.33 7.90
C ASN A 300 -3.82 0.89 7.06
N GLY A 301 -2.91 1.48 6.33
CA GLY A 301 -3.15 2.71 5.60
C GLY A 301 -2.68 3.99 6.30
N SER A 302 -2.25 3.92 7.56
CA SER A 302 -1.58 5.02 8.24
C SER A 302 -0.27 5.39 7.55
N TYR A 303 0.04 6.69 7.51
CA TYR A 303 1.23 7.19 6.82
C TYR A 303 2.45 7.21 7.73
N HIS A 304 3.57 6.69 7.25
CA HIS A 304 4.80 6.46 8.02
C HIS A 304 5.85 7.57 7.79
N TRP A 305 5.43 8.83 7.98
CA TRP A 305 6.31 10.00 7.75
C TRP A 305 7.56 9.99 8.63
N GLN A 306 7.43 9.60 9.90
CA GLN A 306 8.57 9.52 10.81
C GLN A 306 9.57 8.45 10.38
N ALA A 307 9.11 7.26 9.99
CA ALA A 307 9.97 6.19 9.51
C ALA A 307 10.74 6.60 8.24
N PHE A 308 10.08 7.31 7.33
CA PHE A 308 10.74 7.86 6.13
C PHE A 308 11.81 8.89 6.49
N ALA A 309 11.47 9.88 7.31
CA ALA A 309 12.43 10.91 7.71
C ALA A 309 13.62 10.30 8.49
N ASP A 310 13.37 9.31 9.32
CA ASP A 310 14.41 8.58 10.05
C ASP A 310 15.36 7.83 9.09
N ALA A 311 14.79 7.15 8.07
CA ALA A 311 15.57 6.47 7.04
C ALA A 311 16.43 7.46 6.23
N VAL A 312 15.87 8.58 5.77
CA VAL A 312 16.59 9.65 5.04
C VAL A 312 17.72 10.23 5.90
N ASN A 313 17.51 10.35 7.21
CA ASN A 313 18.53 10.83 8.17
C ASN A 313 19.51 9.73 8.61
N GLY A 314 19.51 8.55 7.98
CA GLY A 314 20.48 7.48 8.19
C GLY A 314 20.28 6.64 9.44
N LYS A 315 19.08 6.57 10.00
CA LYS A 315 18.78 5.66 11.11
C LYS A 315 18.66 4.22 10.59
N PRO A 316 19.49 3.27 11.04
CA PRO A 316 19.58 1.92 10.46
C PRO A 316 18.26 1.13 10.47
N ASP A 317 17.53 1.20 11.60
CA ASP A 317 16.31 0.40 11.81
C ASP A 317 15.11 0.86 10.96
N ALA A 318 15.18 2.07 10.39
CA ALA A 318 14.11 2.65 9.59
C ALA A 318 14.16 2.26 8.11
N GLN A 319 15.15 1.46 7.70
CA GLN A 319 15.38 1.09 6.28
C GLN A 319 15.13 -0.40 5.99
N SER A 320 14.89 -1.23 7.00
CA SER A 320 14.76 -2.66 6.80
C SER A 320 13.33 -3.06 6.44
N TYR A 321 13.05 -3.25 5.17
CA TYR A 321 11.90 -3.99 4.67
C TYR A 321 12.32 -4.86 3.50
N ASP A 322 11.59 -5.96 3.29
CA ASP A 322 11.85 -6.85 2.16
C ASP A 322 11.26 -6.22 0.88
N PHE A 323 12.02 -6.20 -0.20
CA PHE A 323 11.53 -5.73 -1.50
C PHE A 323 10.35 -6.58 -2.00
N GLU A 324 10.30 -7.85 -1.62
CA GLU A 324 9.17 -8.73 -1.93
C GLU A 324 7.86 -8.25 -1.30
N ASP A 325 7.88 -7.55 -0.17
CA ASP A 325 6.69 -6.93 0.43
C ASP A 325 6.07 -5.88 -0.50
N VAL A 326 6.88 -5.25 -1.36
CA VAL A 326 6.43 -4.30 -2.38
C VAL A 326 6.05 -4.99 -3.68
N VAL A 327 6.81 -6.00 -4.09
CA VAL A 327 6.75 -6.60 -5.43
C VAL A 327 5.68 -7.70 -5.53
N GLU A 328 5.51 -8.51 -4.49
CA GLU A 328 4.52 -9.60 -4.52
C GLU A 328 3.07 -9.11 -4.69
N PRO A 329 2.62 -8.03 -4.02
CA PRO A 329 1.31 -7.43 -4.32
C PRO A 329 1.15 -7.02 -5.79
N LEU A 330 2.22 -6.56 -6.47
CA LEU A 330 2.17 -6.20 -7.89
C LEU A 330 1.99 -7.42 -8.78
N ARG A 331 2.63 -8.55 -8.46
CA ARG A 331 2.43 -9.83 -9.17
C ARG A 331 0.97 -10.29 -9.05
N VAL A 332 0.36 -10.14 -7.88
CA VAL A 332 -1.06 -10.44 -7.66
C VAL A 332 -1.94 -9.54 -8.52
N LEU A 333 -1.69 -8.23 -8.55
CA LEU A 333 -2.45 -7.27 -9.37
C LEU A 333 -2.32 -7.55 -10.86
N ASN A 334 -1.13 -7.91 -11.36
CA ASN A 334 -0.93 -8.28 -12.76
C ASN A 334 -1.66 -9.57 -13.14
N SER A 335 -1.62 -10.57 -12.25
CA SER A 335 -2.34 -11.82 -12.46
C SER A 335 -3.85 -11.62 -12.38
N LEU A 336 -4.33 -10.65 -11.59
CA LEU A 336 -5.74 -10.26 -11.56
C LEU A 336 -6.18 -9.70 -12.91
N ALA A 337 -5.37 -8.83 -13.54
CA ALA A 337 -5.68 -8.30 -14.86
C ALA A 337 -5.82 -9.43 -15.91
N GLN A 338 -4.93 -10.43 -15.86
CA GLN A 338 -5.01 -11.59 -16.72
C GLN A 338 -6.25 -12.47 -16.42
N ALA A 339 -6.57 -12.68 -15.13
CA ALA A 339 -7.73 -13.47 -14.72
C ALA A 339 -9.04 -12.81 -15.15
N GLU A 340 -9.13 -11.48 -15.03
CA GLU A 340 -10.30 -10.70 -15.48
C GLU A 340 -10.52 -10.81 -16.99
N GLN A 341 -9.46 -10.69 -17.78
CA GLN A 341 -9.53 -10.78 -19.25
C GLN A 341 -9.92 -12.18 -19.74
N THR A 342 -9.41 -13.21 -19.07
CA THR A 342 -9.58 -14.61 -19.52
C THR A 342 -10.75 -15.34 -18.88
N GLY A 343 -11.25 -14.85 -17.73
CA GLY A 343 -12.23 -15.57 -16.90
C GLY A 343 -11.69 -16.86 -16.29
N GLN A 344 -10.37 -17.05 -16.26
CA GLN A 344 -9.71 -18.28 -15.80
C GLN A 344 -8.96 -18.05 -14.49
N THR A 345 -8.71 -19.13 -13.77
CA THR A 345 -7.74 -19.13 -12.67
C THR A 345 -6.33 -18.97 -13.23
N VAL A 346 -5.57 -18.02 -12.69
CA VAL A 346 -4.22 -17.67 -13.14
C VAL A 346 -3.20 -17.98 -12.05
N ALA A 347 -2.13 -18.69 -12.41
CA ALA A 347 -0.98 -18.90 -11.54
C ALA A 347 -0.11 -17.65 -11.47
N ILE A 348 0.36 -17.29 -10.26
CA ILE A 348 1.30 -16.19 -10.08
C ILE A 348 2.68 -16.60 -10.62
N LYS A 349 3.15 -15.90 -11.64
CA LYS A 349 4.47 -16.13 -12.21
C LYS A 349 5.52 -15.38 -11.39
N ARG A 350 6.60 -16.08 -11.04
CA ARG A 350 7.82 -15.51 -10.46
C ARG A 350 8.98 -15.91 -11.36
N GLU A 351 9.66 -14.94 -11.94
CA GLU A 351 10.90 -15.23 -12.66
C GLU A 351 11.93 -15.73 -11.64
N ARG A 352 12.54 -16.87 -11.95
CA ARG A 352 13.73 -17.31 -11.19
C ARG A 352 14.83 -16.29 -11.50
N VAL A 353 15.23 -15.51 -10.51
CA VAL A 353 16.50 -14.79 -10.59
C VAL A 353 17.58 -15.87 -10.74
N CYS A 354 18.07 -16.05 -11.96
CA CYS A 354 19.27 -16.86 -12.18
C CYS A 354 20.37 -16.18 -11.35
N ALA A 355 20.73 -16.80 -10.23
CA ALA A 355 21.96 -16.46 -9.55
C ALA A 355 23.08 -16.60 -10.59
N THR A 356 23.62 -15.49 -11.04
CA THR A 356 24.84 -15.49 -11.83
C THR A 356 25.93 -16.07 -10.94
N ASN A 357 26.19 -17.37 -11.10
CA ASN A 357 27.39 -18.00 -10.59
C ASN A 357 28.59 -17.26 -11.17
N THR A 358 29.11 -16.29 -10.47
CA THR A 358 30.47 -15.83 -10.64
C THR A 358 31.38 -16.83 -9.94
N SER A 359 31.50 -18.04 -10.53
CA SER A 359 32.67 -18.85 -10.34
C SER A 359 33.76 -18.26 -11.23
N ASN A 360 34.59 -17.44 -10.67
CA ASN A 360 35.87 -17.09 -11.24
C ASN A 360 36.84 -18.28 -11.06
N PRO A 361 37.61 -18.60 -12.10
CA PRO A 361 38.65 -19.66 -12.06
C PRO A 361 39.80 -19.33 -11.14
#